data_a9a53f19c853545cb77eb5af02c3d158
#
_entry.id   a9a53f19c853545cb77eb5af02c3d158
#
_cell.length_a   1.000
_cell.length_b   1.000
_cell.length_c   1.000
_cell.angle_alpha   90.00
_cell.angle_beta   90.00
_cell.angle_gamma   90.00
#
_symmetry.space_group_name_H-M   'P 1'
#
loop_
_entity.id
_entity.type
_entity.pdbx_description
1 polymer ?
#
loop_
_entity_poly.entity_id
_entity_poly.type
_entity_poly.pdbx_seq_one_letter_code
_entity_poly.pdbx_strand_id
1 'polypeptide(L)'
;MITYNKYRNMRYNITINYFLKRRGDFMNIKEYRVKMGYTQEQIAKLLNIKQNTYSNKENGKRAFTIDEIRKLKRILNTTYDELLS
;
A
#
# COMPACT_ATOMS: atom_id res chain seq x y z
N MET A 1 17.88 -9.51 -11.95
CA MET A 1 17.38 -9.21 -11.54
C MET A 1 16.95 -8.77 -11.36
N ILE A 2 16.30 -8.78 -11.50
CA ILE A 2 15.75 -8.35 -11.18
C ILE A 2 15.56 -8.52 -10.62
N THR A 3 15.54 -8.85 -10.40
CA THR A 3 15.25 -8.81 -9.67
C THR A 3 15.90 -8.80 -9.21
N TYR A 4 16.45 -8.73 -9.09
CA TYR A 4 16.75 -8.37 -8.49
C TYR A 4 17.09 -8.13 -8.40
N ASN A 5 17.63 -8.27 -8.89
CA ASN A 5 17.51 -7.61 -8.69
C ASN A 5 16.85 -7.05 -8.57
N LYS A 6 16.75 -7.84 -8.63
CA LYS A 6 15.44 -7.25 -8.66
C LYS A 6 15.28 -6.18 -7.61
N TYR A 7 15.88 -6.34 -6.51
CA TYR A 7 15.74 -5.37 -5.42
C TYR A 7 16.70 -4.22 -5.50
N ARG A 8 17.60 -4.31 -6.40
CA ARG A 8 18.49 -3.21 -6.65
C ARG A 8 17.74 -1.98 -7.08
N ASN A 9 16.66 -2.19 -7.80
CA ASN A 9 15.79 -1.12 -8.25
C ASN A 9 14.49 -1.18 -7.51
N MET A 10 14.57 -1.32 -6.20
CA MET A 10 13.38 -1.58 -5.43
C MET A 10 12.33 -0.50 -5.59
N ARG A 11 12.74 0.76 -5.60
CA ARG A 11 11.77 1.83 -5.75
C ARG A 11 11.02 1.71 -7.07
N TYR A 12 11.75 1.42 -8.12
CA TYR A 12 11.16 1.22 -9.42
C TYR A 12 10.24 0.01 -9.42
N ASN A 13 10.70 -1.06 -8.80
CA ASN A 13 9.91 -2.29 -8.74
C ASN A 13 8.64 -2.09 -7.95
N ILE A 14 8.69 -1.33 -6.88
CA ILE A 14 7.49 -1.02 -6.11
C ILE A 14 6.50 -0.29 -6.99
N THR A 15 6.96 0.69 -7.74
CA THR A 15 6.10 1.45 -8.63
C THR A 15 5.47 0.55 -9.68
N ILE A 16 6.27 -0.31 -10.28
CA ILE A 16 5.78 -1.22 -11.31
C ILE A 16 4.75 -2.18 -10.73
N ASN A 17 5.08 -2.80 -9.61
CA ASN A 17 4.15 -3.75 -8.99
C ASN A 17 2.85 -3.07 -8.64
N TYR A 18 2.93 -1.90 -8.07
CA TYR A 18 1.75 -1.14 -7.70
C TYR A 18 0.90 -0.88 -8.93
N PHE A 19 1.52 -0.42 -9.99
CA PHE A 19 0.83 -0.08 -11.21
C PHE A 19 0.17 -1.30 -11.85
N LEU A 20 0.91 -2.40 -11.89
CA LEU A 20 0.41 -3.62 -12.53
C LEU A 20 -0.70 -4.27 -11.75
N LYS A 21 -0.72 -4.10 -10.46
CA LYS A 21 -1.67 -4.78 -9.59
C LYS A 21 -2.74 -3.86 -9.04
N ARG A 22 -3.01 -2.77 -9.67
CA ARG A 22 -3.87 -1.74 -9.12
C ARG A 22 -5.35 -2.03 -9.20
N ARG A 23 -5.72 -3.27 -9.18
CA ARG A 23 -7.12 -3.62 -9.27
C ARG A 23 -7.74 -3.96 -7.92
N GLY A 24 -7.02 -3.66 -6.85
CA GLY A 24 -7.59 -3.75 -5.54
C GLY A 24 -7.50 -5.09 -4.87
N ASP A 25 -7.14 -6.11 -5.60
CA ASP A 25 -7.07 -7.46 -5.06
C ASP A 25 -5.64 -7.93 -4.87
N PHE A 26 -4.70 -7.00 -4.91
CA PHE A 26 -3.29 -7.36 -4.95
C PHE A 26 -2.51 -6.80 -3.78
N MET A 27 -3.07 -5.86 -3.08
CA MET A 27 -2.43 -5.30 -1.91
C MET A 27 -3.08 -5.83 -0.67
N ASN A 28 -2.26 -6.11 0.30
CA ASN A 28 -2.75 -6.68 1.55
C ASN A 28 -3.00 -5.60 2.59
N ILE A 29 -3.25 -4.39 2.15
CA ILE A 29 -3.39 -3.27 3.06
C ILE A 29 -4.55 -3.47 4.02
N LYS A 30 -5.69 -3.89 3.49
CA LYS A 30 -6.85 -4.13 4.35
C LYS A 30 -6.55 -5.20 5.39
N GLU A 31 -5.90 -6.27 4.96
CA GLU A 31 -5.53 -7.35 5.84
C GLU A 31 -4.66 -6.87 6.98
N TYR A 32 -3.62 -6.14 6.65
CA TYR A 32 -2.70 -5.64 7.67
C TYR A 32 -3.36 -4.58 8.53
N ARG A 33 -4.21 -3.76 7.93
CA ARG A 33 -4.94 -2.75 8.70
C ARG A 33 -5.79 -3.40 9.79
N VAL A 34 -6.58 -4.39 9.39
CA VAL A 34 -7.45 -5.07 10.32
C VAL A 34 -6.64 -5.82 11.38
N LYS A 35 -5.58 -6.47 10.93
CA LYS A 35 -4.71 -7.21 11.83
C LYS A 35 -4.08 -6.30 12.89
N MET A 36 -3.76 -5.08 12.52
CA MET A 36 -3.17 -4.12 13.44
C MET A 36 -4.20 -3.35 14.25
N GLY A 37 -5.48 -3.59 13.97
CA GLY A 37 -6.54 -2.97 14.76
C GLY A 37 -6.94 -1.58 14.34
N TYR A 38 -6.58 -1.16 13.14
CA TYR A 38 -6.93 0.18 12.66
C TYR A 38 -8.23 0.17 11.88
N THR A 39 -9.03 1.22 12.08
CA THR A 39 -10.18 1.48 11.23
C THR A 39 -9.72 2.24 9.99
N GLN A 40 -10.57 2.26 8.96
CA GLN A 40 -10.28 3.05 7.78
C GLN A 40 -10.13 4.53 8.13
N GLU A 41 -10.95 5.00 9.03
CA GLU A 41 -10.90 6.40 9.44
C GLU A 41 -9.57 6.72 10.10
N GLN A 42 -9.07 5.83 10.93
CA GLN A 42 -7.80 6.05 11.61
C GLN A 42 -6.64 6.13 10.61
N ILE A 43 -6.63 5.21 9.67
CA ILE A 43 -5.57 5.22 8.65
C ILE A 43 -5.66 6.46 7.79
N ALA A 44 -6.89 6.83 7.40
CA ALA A 44 -7.08 8.02 6.58
C ALA A 44 -6.51 9.26 7.27
N LYS A 45 -6.76 9.38 8.57
CA LYS A 45 -6.22 10.50 9.33
C LYS A 45 -4.70 10.48 9.34
N LEU A 46 -4.13 9.30 9.53
CA LEU A 46 -2.67 9.19 9.56
C LEU A 46 -2.05 9.51 8.21
N LEU A 47 -2.77 9.27 7.13
CA LEU A 47 -2.32 9.60 5.79
C LEU A 47 -2.72 11.02 5.38
N ASN A 48 -3.49 11.69 6.23
CA ASN A 48 -3.98 13.04 5.95
C ASN A 48 -4.83 13.10 4.69
N ILE A 49 -5.72 12.15 4.54
CA ILE A 49 -6.69 12.13 3.44
C ILE A 49 -8.06 11.82 4.01
N LYS A 50 -9.08 12.04 3.20
CA LYS A 50 -10.45 11.77 3.62
C LYS A 50 -10.67 10.27 3.69
N GLN A 51 -11.55 9.85 4.60
CA GLN A 51 -11.85 8.44 4.75
C GLN A 51 -12.39 7.84 3.45
N ASN A 52 -13.23 8.57 2.76
CA ASN A 52 -13.80 8.10 1.51
C ASN A 52 -12.70 7.88 0.46
N THR A 53 -11.74 8.79 0.41
CA THR A 53 -10.61 8.65 -0.49
C THR A 53 -9.78 7.42 -0.12
N TYR A 54 -9.53 7.24 1.16
CA TYR A 54 -8.78 6.07 1.61
C TYR A 54 -9.52 4.78 1.25
N SER A 55 -10.82 4.76 1.51
CA SER A 55 -11.62 3.57 1.22
C SER A 55 -11.54 3.20 -0.27
N ASN A 56 -11.63 4.19 -1.13
CA ASN A 56 -11.53 3.95 -2.55
C ASN A 56 -10.17 3.38 -2.93
N LYS A 57 -9.12 3.86 -2.28
CA LYS A 57 -7.77 3.36 -2.55
C LYS A 57 -7.59 1.95 -2.02
N GLU A 58 -8.12 1.68 -0.84
CA GLU A 58 -8.01 0.35 -0.27
C GLU A 58 -8.75 -0.67 -1.13
N ASN A 59 -9.86 -0.25 -1.72
CA ASN A 59 -10.67 -1.13 -2.56
C ASN A 59 -10.21 -1.17 -4.01
N GLY A 60 -9.13 -0.48 -4.33
CA GLY A 60 -8.57 -0.55 -5.66
C GLY A 60 -9.22 0.36 -6.68
N LYS A 61 -10.13 1.21 -6.26
CA LYS A 61 -10.77 2.15 -7.18
C LYS A 61 -9.87 3.32 -7.53
N ARG A 62 -8.92 3.62 -6.67
CA ARG A 62 -7.93 4.66 -6.88
C ARG A 62 -6.59 4.16 -6.40
N ALA A 63 -5.54 4.65 -7.03
CA ALA A 63 -4.20 4.21 -6.71
C ALA A 63 -3.67 4.95 -5.49
N PHE A 64 -2.92 4.23 -4.65
CA PHE A 64 -2.14 4.88 -3.60
C PHE A 64 -0.93 5.55 -4.22
N THR A 65 -0.51 6.67 -3.66
CA THR A 65 0.75 7.27 -4.06
C THR A 65 1.90 6.51 -3.40
N ILE A 66 3.10 6.71 -3.94
CA ILE A 66 4.29 6.08 -3.35
C ILE A 66 4.47 6.57 -1.91
N ASP A 67 4.23 7.86 -1.67
CA ASP A 67 4.33 8.40 -0.32
C ASP A 67 3.35 7.73 0.63
N GLU A 68 2.14 7.50 0.16
CA GLU A 68 1.13 6.84 0.99
C GLU A 68 1.55 5.42 1.32
N ILE A 69 2.07 4.70 0.34
CA ILE A 69 2.54 3.34 0.58
C ILE A 69 3.70 3.33 1.55
N ARG A 70 4.58 4.31 1.43
CA ARG A 70 5.72 4.44 2.33
C ARG A 70 5.25 4.66 3.77
N LYS A 71 4.24 5.50 3.95
CA LYS A 71 3.66 5.73 5.28
C LYS A 71 2.94 4.49 5.78
N LEU A 72 2.18 3.84 4.92
CA LEU A 72 1.46 2.63 5.30
C LEU A 72 2.42 1.54 5.77
N LYS A 73 3.55 1.42 5.10
CA LYS A 73 4.55 0.45 5.51
C LYS A 73 4.93 0.64 6.97
N ARG A 74 5.13 1.88 7.38
CA ARG A 74 5.50 2.18 8.76
C ARG A 74 4.33 2.03 9.72
N ILE A 75 3.18 2.55 9.32
CA ILE A 75 1.99 2.49 10.18
C ILE A 75 1.62 1.03 10.46
N LEU A 76 1.67 0.21 9.43
CA LEU A 76 1.24 -1.17 9.55
C LEU A 76 2.37 -2.12 9.95
N ASN A 77 3.56 -1.56 10.19
CA ASN A 77 4.71 -2.33 10.65
C ASN A 77 4.98 -3.52 9.73
N THR A 78 5.09 -3.25 8.46
CA THR A 78 5.25 -4.30 7.47
C THR A 78 6.29 -3.87 6.44
N THR A 79 6.49 -4.68 5.43
CA THR A 79 7.45 -4.38 4.36
C THR A 79 6.70 -4.11 3.07
N TYR A 80 7.42 -3.53 2.11
CA TYR A 80 6.83 -3.31 0.80
C TYR A 80 6.43 -4.64 0.15
N ASP A 81 7.29 -5.64 0.30
CA ASP A 81 7.02 -6.94 -0.29
C ASP A 81 5.71 -7.51 0.25
N GLU A 82 5.51 -7.37 1.54
CA GLU A 82 4.30 -7.90 2.16
C GLU A 82 3.06 -7.15 1.70
N LEU A 83 3.16 -5.83 1.60
CA LEU A 83 2.02 -5.04 1.17
C LEU A 83 1.67 -5.28 -0.29
N LEU A 84 2.65 -5.56 -1.10
CA LEU A 84 2.46 -5.67 -2.54
C LEU A 84 2.39 -7.12 -3.02
N SER A 85 2.45 -8.05 -2.14
CA SER A 85 2.33 -9.46 -2.53
C SER A 85 0.86 -9.90 -2.57
#